data_e5713883bcb8349559d6a1a16072b648
#
_entry.id   e5713883bcb8349559d6a1a16072b648
#
_cell.length_a   1.000
_cell.length_b   1.000
_cell.length_c   1.000
_cell.angle_alpha   90.00
_cell.angle_beta   90.00
_cell.angle_gamma   90.00
#
_symmetry.space_group_name_H-M   'P 1'
#
loop_
_entity.id
_entity.type
_entity.pdbx_description
1 polymer ?
#
loop_
_entity_poly.entity_id
_entity_poly.type
_entity_poly.pdbx_seq_one_letter_code
_entity_poly.pdbx_strand_id
1 'polypeptide(L)'
;LIEGDMGKIGSLVMEKCEELDAAIIDIAEPWGVIPEVEPLLRAGGRLACYCPTTAQLERCWEAAQKSGMIVEWAGEMIERRWVKASKGGVRPGNTPIGHTAFLLISAKVATHEEE
;
A
#
# COMPACT_ATOMS: atom_id res chain seq x y z
N LEU A 1 13.85 6.79 -7.64
CA LEU A 1 12.66 7.41 -7.07
C LEU A 1 12.11 8.48 -8.00
N ILE A 2 10.83 8.37 -8.29
CA ILE A 2 10.15 9.34 -9.15
C ILE A 2 9.11 10.06 -8.31
N GLU A 3 9.17 11.37 -8.30
CA GLU A 3 8.26 12.20 -7.53
C GLU A 3 7.36 13.03 -8.44
N GLY A 4 6.14 13.30 -7.98
CA GLY A 4 5.20 14.13 -8.69
C GLY A 4 3.76 13.65 -8.56
N ASP A 5 2.89 14.25 -9.35
CA ASP A 5 1.49 13.86 -9.42
C ASP A 5 1.35 12.55 -10.18
N MET A 6 0.57 11.62 -9.66
CA MET A 6 0.42 10.30 -10.28
C MET A 6 -0.06 10.37 -11.72
N GLY A 7 -0.95 11.31 -12.04
CA GLY A 7 -1.41 11.46 -13.41
C GLY A 7 -0.31 11.84 -14.39
N LYS A 8 0.74 12.48 -13.88
CA LYS A 8 1.90 12.86 -14.70
C LYS A 8 3.01 11.84 -14.58
N ILE A 9 3.15 11.22 -13.41
CA ILE A 9 4.18 10.22 -13.16
C ILE A 9 3.96 8.98 -14.01
N GLY A 10 2.71 8.62 -14.27
CA GLY A 10 2.39 7.45 -15.08
C GLY A 10 3.13 7.44 -16.42
N SER A 11 3.06 8.57 -17.13
CA SER A 11 3.76 8.69 -18.41
C SER A 11 5.27 8.61 -18.24
N LEU A 12 5.79 9.23 -17.18
CA LEU A 12 7.23 9.25 -16.94
C LEU A 12 7.74 7.84 -16.62
N VAL A 13 6.98 7.08 -15.84
CA VAL A 13 7.35 5.70 -15.51
C VAL A 13 7.38 4.86 -16.77
N MET A 14 6.39 5.00 -17.64
CA MET A 14 6.35 4.23 -18.88
C MET A 14 7.51 4.57 -19.82
N GLU A 15 8.06 5.76 -19.71
CA GLU A 15 9.23 6.14 -20.49
C GLU A 15 10.52 5.54 -19.93
N LYS A 16 10.62 5.47 -18.61
CA LYS A 16 11.87 5.05 -17.94
C LYS A 16 11.91 3.59 -17.55
N CYS A 17 10.75 3.03 -17.26
CA CYS A 17 10.63 1.65 -16.82
C CYS A 17 9.46 1.03 -17.53
N GLU A 18 9.62 -0.19 -17.99
CA GLU A 18 8.52 -0.85 -18.66
C GLU A 18 7.41 -1.18 -17.66
N GLU A 19 7.78 -1.67 -16.48
CA GLU A 19 6.79 -2.06 -15.49
C GLU A 19 7.36 -1.91 -14.09
N LEU A 20 6.46 -1.76 -13.13
CA LEU A 20 6.82 -1.69 -11.72
C LEU A 20 6.63 -3.05 -11.06
N ASP A 21 7.55 -3.42 -10.19
CA ASP A 21 7.42 -4.64 -9.40
C ASP A 21 6.49 -4.44 -8.23
N ALA A 22 6.48 -3.25 -7.65
CA ALA A 22 5.67 -2.94 -6.50
C ALA A 22 5.44 -1.43 -6.41
N ALA A 23 4.36 -1.06 -5.76
CA ALA A 23 4.05 0.34 -5.48
C ALA A 23 3.53 0.45 -4.06
N ILE A 24 3.91 1.53 -3.38
CA ILE A 24 3.41 1.83 -2.04
C ILE A 24 2.75 3.19 -2.11
N ILE A 25 1.49 3.25 -1.69
CA ILE A 25 0.71 4.47 -1.71
C ILE A 25 0.49 4.95 -0.28
N ASP A 26 1.01 6.12 0.02
CA ASP A 26 0.86 6.76 1.33
C ASP A 26 0.47 8.21 1.11
N ILE A 27 -0.80 8.41 0.75
CA ILE A 27 -1.37 9.74 0.50
C ILE A 27 -2.75 9.80 1.13
N ALA A 28 -3.34 11.00 1.12
CA ALA A 28 -4.63 11.23 1.80
C ALA A 28 -5.77 10.41 1.21
N GLU A 29 -5.78 10.20 -0.10
CA GLU A 29 -6.87 9.49 -0.75
C GLU A 29 -6.32 8.40 -1.69
N PRO A 30 -5.76 7.34 -1.11
CA PRO A 30 -5.07 6.34 -1.93
C PRO A 30 -5.99 5.62 -2.92
N TRP A 31 -7.28 5.48 -2.62
CA TRP A 31 -8.21 4.80 -3.52
C TRP A 31 -8.32 5.49 -4.87
N GLY A 32 -8.08 6.81 -4.90
CA GLY A 32 -8.20 7.57 -6.15
C GLY A 32 -7.09 7.29 -7.15
N VAL A 33 -5.92 6.85 -6.68
CA VAL A 33 -4.79 6.60 -7.57
C VAL A 33 -4.60 5.12 -7.92
N ILE A 34 -5.34 4.22 -7.28
CA ILE A 34 -5.22 2.80 -7.58
C ILE A 34 -5.45 2.48 -9.06
N PRO A 35 -6.49 3.04 -9.71
CA PRO A 35 -6.69 2.77 -11.14
C PRO A 35 -5.55 3.28 -12.02
N GLU A 36 -4.79 4.26 -11.55
CA GLU A 36 -3.68 4.81 -12.29
C GLU A 36 -2.40 4.00 -12.08
N VAL A 37 -2.27 3.36 -10.93
CA VAL A 37 -1.09 2.56 -10.59
C VAL A 37 -1.17 1.15 -11.18
N GLU A 38 -2.36 0.56 -11.18
CA GLU A 38 -2.53 -0.81 -11.62
C GLU A 38 -1.92 -1.08 -13.00
N PRO A 39 -2.17 -0.23 -14.01
CA PRO A 39 -1.58 -0.49 -15.33
C PRO A 39 -0.05 -0.45 -15.35
N LEU A 40 0.56 0.21 -14.38
CA LEU A 40 2.02 0.33 -14.32
C LEU A 40 2.69 -0.88 -13.68
N LEU A 41 1.92 -1.71 -12.97
CA LEU A 41 2.45 -2.88 -12.31
C LEU A 41 2.60 -4.04 -13.29
N ARG A 42 3.67 -4.81 -13.13
CA ARG A 42 3.79 -6.06 -13.87
C ARG A 42 2.80 -7.08 -13.32
N ALA A 43 2.50 -8.11 -14.11
CA ALA A 43 1.70 -9.22 -13.61
C ALA A 43 2.39 -9.85 -12.40
N GLY A 44 1.65 -10.06 -11.33
CA GLY A 44 2.22 -10.52 -10.08
C GLY A 44 2.80 -9.41 -9.22
N GLY A 45 2.79 -8.17 -9.71
CA GLY A 45 3.24 -7.05 -8.91
C GLY A 45 2.31 -6.76 -7.75
N ARG A 46 2.82 -6.11 -6.73
CA ARG A 46 2.08 -5.84 -5.51
C ARG A 46 1.86 -4.35 -5.30
N LEU A 47 0.70 -4.03 -4.74
CA LEU A 47 0.36 -2.67 -4.37
C LEU A 47 0.03 -2.65 -2.88
N ALA A 48 0.69 -1.78 -2.14
CA ALA A 48 0.40 -1.60 -0.72
C ALA A 48 -0.18 -0.21 -0.50
N CYS A 49 -1.30 -0.13 0.21
CA CYS A 49 -1.93 1.13 0.56
C CYS A 49 -1.92 1.30 2.07
N TYR A 50 -1.45 2.44 2.52
CA TYR A 50 -1.53 2.83 3.92
C TYR A 50 -2.82 3.60 4.12
N CYS A 51 -3.63 3.15 5.08
CA CYS A 51 -4.94 3.74 5.33
C CYS A 51 -5.08 4.08 6.81
N PRO A 52 -5.24 5.36 7.15
CA PRO A 52 -5.40 5.75 8.56
C PRO A 52 -6.71 5.28 9.21
N THR A 53 -7.74 5.04 8.44
CA THR A 53 -9.04 4.63 8.99
C THR A 53 -9.60 3.42 8.26
N THR A 54 -10.55 2.75 8.92
CA THR A 54 -11.21 1.59 8.31
C THR A 54 -12.05 1.98 7.10
N ALA A 55 -12.62 3.19 7.11
CA ALA A 55 -13.38 3.66 5.96
C ALA A 55 -12.47 3.80 4.73
N GLN A 56 -11.26 4.29 4.94
CA GLN A 56 -10.29 4.40 3.85
C GLN A 56 -9.81 3.03 3.39
N LEU A 57 -9.63 2.11 4.32
CA LEU A 57 -9.27 0.74 3.99
C LEU A 57 -10.32 0.11 3.09
N GLU A 58 -11.60 0.29 3.43
CA GLU A 58 -12.69 -0.23 2.62
C GLU A 58 -12.70 0.36 1.22
N ARG A 59 -12.50 1.67 1.11
CA ARG A 59 -12.46 2.33 -0.20
C ARG A 59 -11.30 1.82 -1.06
N CYS A 60 -10.15 1.61 -0.46
CA CYS A 60 -9.01 1.06 -1.18
C CYS A 60 -9.29 -0.37 -1.63
N TRP A 61 -9.93 -1.15 -0.77
CA TRP A 61 -10.30 -2.52 -1.09
C TRP A 61 -11.21 -2.55 -2.33
N GLU A 62 -12.25 -1.73 -2.30
CA GLU A 62 -13.18 -1.65 -3.43
C GLU A 62 -12.50 -1.17 -4.70
N ALA A 63 -11.63 -0.17 -4.57
CA ALA A 63 -10.92 0.36 -5.74
C ALA A 63 -9.98 -0.70 -6.33
N ALA A 64 -9.30 -1.46 -5.49
CA ALA A 64 -8.43 -2.52 -5.97
C ALA A 64 -9.24 -3.59 -6.72
N GLN A 65 -10.36 -4.00 -6.15
CA GLN A 65 -11.21 -5.00 -6.81
C GLN A 65 -11.77 -4.49 -8.13
N LYS A 66 -12.19 -3.24 -8.18
CA LYS A 66 -12.68 -2.64 -9.43
C LYS A 66 -11.60 -2.56 -10.49
N SER A 67 -10.36 -2.44 -10.07
CA SER A 67 -9.23 -2.42 -11.00
C SER A 67 -8.76 -3.81 -11.39
N GLY A 68 -9.46 -4.84 -10.94
CA GLY A 68 -9.13 -6.22 -11.30
C GLY A 68 -8.02 -6.84 -10.47
N MET A 69 -7.65 -6.21 -9.37
CA MET A 69 -6.62 -6.73 -8.49
C MET A 69 -7.22 -7.68 -7.46
N ILE A 70 -6.39 -8.55 -6.92
CA ILE A 70 -6.78 -9.45 -5.84
C ILE A 70 -6.20 -8.91 -4.55
N VAL A 71 -7.07 -8.70 -3.55
CA VAL A 71 -6.62 -8.30 -2.22
C VAL A 71 -6.10 -9.54 -1.52
N GLU A 72 -4.81 -9.54 -1.23
CA GLU A 72 -4.16 -10.67 -0.58
C GLU A 72 -4.14 -10.56 0.92
N TRP A 73 -4.07 -9.34 1.41
CA TRP A 73 -3.97 -9.12 2.84
C TRP A 73 -4.52 -7.74 3.19
N ALA A 74 -5.28 -7.68 4.26
CA ALA A 74 -5.76 -6.43 4.82
C ALA A 74 -5.75 -6.56 6.33
N GLY A 75 -5.29 -5.55 7.02
CA GLY A 75 -5.21 -5.62 8.45
C GLY A 75 -4.61 -4.37 9.05
N GLU A 76 -4.26 -4.44 10.30
CA GLU A 76 -3.67 -3.31 10.99
C GLU A 76 -2.34 -3.70 11.62
N MET A 77 -1.48 -2.69 11.76
CA MET A 77 -0.20 -2.84 12.42
C MET A 77 -0.28 -2.09 13.74
N ILE A 78 0.02 -2.78 14.83
CA ILE A 78 0.00 -2.18 16.16
C ILE A 78 1.43 -2.04 16.63
N GLU A 79 1.83 -0.82 16.97
CA GLU A 79 3.15 -0.57 17.48
C GLU A 79 3.15 -0.62 18.99
N ARG A 80 4.05 -1.41 19.54
CA ARG A 80 4.28 -1.43 20.97
C ARG A 80 5.76 -1.15 21.19
N ARG A 81 6.04 0.03 21.72
CA ARG A 81 7.42 0.42 21.96
C ARG A 81 7.96 -0.18 23.24
N TRP A 82 9.22 -0.56 23.19
CA TRP A 82 9.94 -1.04 24.34
C TRP A 82 11.00 -0.02 24.72
N VAL A 83 11.31 0.05 25.99
CA VAL A 83 12.32 0.97 26.50
C VAL A 83 13.39 0.19 27.21
N LYS A 84 14.61 0.72 27.19
CA LYS A 84 15.72 0.12 27.89
C LYS A 84 15.87 0.80 29.24
N ALA A 85 15.87 0.01 30.32
CA ALA A 85 16.07 0.55 31.64
C ALA A 85 17.52 0.92 31.84
N SER A 86 17.77 2.01 32.58
CA SER A 86 19.14 2.48 32.85
C SER A 86 19.96 1.45 33.62
N LYS A 87 19.29 0.64 34.42
CA LYS A 87 19.95 -0.42 35.21
C LYS A 87 20.08 -1.75 34.46
N GLY A 88 19.71 -1.76 33.18
CA GLY A 88 19.73 -2.96 32.37
C GLY A 88 18.33 -3.53 32.18
N GLY A 89 18.18 -4.32 31.13
CA GLY A 89 16.92 -4.92 30.77
C GLY A 89 16.09 -4.07 29.83
N VAL A 90 15.21 -4.73 29.13
CA VAL A 90 14.30 -4.09 28.17
C VAL A 90 12.88 -4.49 28.55
N ARG A 91 11.96 -3.55 28.55
CA ARG A 91 10.59 -3.80 28.91
C ARG A 91 9.64 -2.99 28.04
N PRO A 92 8.36 -3.39 27.95
CA PRO A 92 7.39 -2.57 27.23
C PRO A 92 7.31 -1.18 27.85
N GLY A 93 7.19 -0.17 27.01
CA GLY A 93 7.01 1.19 27.47
C GLY A 93 5.63 1.38 28.06
N ASN A 94 5.48 2.44 28.86
CA ASN A 94 4.19 2.78 29.46
C ASN A 94 3.29 3.58 28.55
N THR A 95 3.75 3.85 27.33
CA THR A 95 2.95 4.60 26.36
C THR A 95 1.76 3.75 25.94
N PRO A 96 0.55 4.28 25.94
CA PRO A 96 -0.60 3.54 25.46
C PRO A 96 -0.36 3.07 24.04
N ILE A 97 -0.95 1.94 23.67
CA ILE A 97 -0.89 1.48 22.28
C ILE A 97 -1.61 2.54 21.48
N GLY A 98 -0.85 3.23 20.64
CA GLY A 98 -1.36 4.35 19.88
C GLY A 98 -2.10 3.89 18.65
N HIS A 99 -2.43 4.89 17.84
CA HIS A 99 -3.09 4.64 16.57
C HIS A 99 -2.25 3.71 15.72
N THR A 100 -2.92 2.80 15.06
CA THR A 100 -2.30 1.85 14.18
C THR A 100 -2.59 2.23 12.74
N ALA A 101 -1.77 1.70 11.85
CA ALA A 101 -1.99 1.85 10.43
C ALA A 101 -2.80 0.65 9.93
N PHE A 102 -3.73 0.91 9.04
CA PHE A 102 -4.39 -0.15 8.31
C PHE A 102 -3.69 -0.29 6.97
N LEU A 103 -3.40 -1.51 6.57
CA LEU A 103 -2.69 -1.77 5.33
C LEU A 103 -3.51 -2.69 4.45
N LEU A 104 -3.50 -2.40 3.16
CA LEU A 104 -4.09 -3.25 2.16
C LEU A 104 -2.98 -3.67 1.20
N ILE A 105 -2.85 -4.95 0.96
CA ILE A 105 -1.90 -5.46 -0.01
C ILE A 105 -2.67 -6.20 -1.07
N SER A 106 -2.55 -5.75 -2.31
CA SER A 106 -3.22 -6.36 -3.44
C SER A 106 -2.22 -6.74 -4.52
N ALA A 107 -2.59 -7.70 -5.33
CA ALA A 107 -1.73 -8.22 -6.38
C ALA A 107 -2.38 -8.04 -7.73
N LYS A 108 -1.57 -7.71 -8.72
CA LYS A 108 -2.03 -7.66 -10.09
C LYS A 108 -2.06 -9.06 -10.65
N VAL A 109 -3.21 -9.46 -11.15
CA VAL A 109 -3.43 -10.78 -11.73
C VAL A 109 -2.84 -10.81 -13.13
N ALA A 110 -2.28 -11.94 -13.52
CA ALA A 110 -1.82 -12.12 -14.88
C ALA A 110 -3.03 -12.07 -15.83
N THR A 111 -2.83 -11.39 -16.95
CA THR A 111 -3.87 -11.29 -17.96
C THR A 111 -3.85 -12.52 -18.84
N HIS A 112 -5.00 -13.11 -19.07
CA HIS A 112 -5.13 -14.26 -19.95
C HIS A 112 -5.85 -13.81 -21.21
N GLU A 113 -5.08 -13.30 -22.13
CA GLU A 113 -5.63 -12.68 -23.33
C GLU A 113 -6.33 -13.67 -24.25
N GLU A 114 -5.88 -14.90 -24.21
CA GLU A 114 -6.44 -15.96 -25.04
C GLU A 114 -7.79 -16.44 -24.55
N GLU A 115 -8.23 -16.00 -23.43
CA GLU A 115 -9.49 -16.44 -22.85
C GLU A 115 -10.68 -15.62 -23.29
#